data_3dd83e8799730b79b20d0e3dacb20a85
#
_entry.id   3dd83e8799730b79b20d0e3dacb20a85
#
_cell.length_a   1.000
_cell.length_b   1.000
_cell.length_c   1.000
_cell.angle_alpha   90.00
_cell.angle_beta   90.00
_cell.angle_gamma   90.00
#
_symmetry.space_group_name_H-M   'P 1'
#
loop_
_entity.id
_entity.type
_entity.pdbx_description
1 polymer ?
#
loop_
_entity_poly.entity_id
_entity_poly.type
_entity_poly.pdbx_seq_one_letter_code
_entity_poly.pdbx_strand_id
1 'polypeptide(L)'
;MIKRKLTKAIILSSLAVSVPVLAGGIKGEAELGFVSTTGNTETETINAKLQLNKETEYWAHEANFGVLSNSQEDQDTGQDETTAEKYTASFKSDRKLDDRSYLYGLATYEDDRFSGFDYQATAGVGYGYKIINNDERKLAVEIGPGYRINAVEDGDDEKEVTLRLGETYDWKFSPTGEFNQFLNVEGGEDNTITRFGVGVKAALNTSLALKVGTV
;
A
#
# COMPACT_ATOMS: atom_id res chain seq x y z
N MET A 1 7.24 -1.55 -46.54
CA MET A 1 5.93 -1.38 -45.88
C MET A 1 6.02 -2.00 -44.50
N ILE A 2 6.27 -1.18 -43.48
CA ILE A 2 6.38 -1.63 -42.09
C ILE A 2 4.94 -1.73 -41.54
N LYS A 3 4.47 -2.95 -41.38
CA LYS A 3 3.20 -3.17 -40.66
C LYS A 3 3.44 -2.92 -39.17
N ARG A 4 3.03 -1.74 -38.69
CA ARG A 4 2.91 -1.48 -37.24
C ARG A 4 1.84 -2.44 -36.68
N LYS A 5 2.28 -3.45 -35.94
CA LYS A 5 1.37 -4.23 -35.10
C LYS A 5 0.86 -3.32 -33.99
N LEU A 6 -0.46 -3.08 -33.94
CA LEU A 6 -1.06 -2.38 -32.81
C LEU A 6 -0.96 -3.30 -31.59
N THR A 7 -0.19 -2.87 -30.61
CA THR A 7 -0.16 -3.46 -29.28
C THR A 7 -1.54 -3.24 -28.63
N LYS A 8 -2.28 -4.31 -28.37
CA LYS A 8 -3.51 -4.25 -27.60
C LYS A 8 -3.15 -4.44 -26.13
N ALA A 9 -2.96 -3.35 -25.39
CA ALA A 9 -2.91 -3.41 -23.95
C ALA A 9 -4.32 -3.61 -23.40
N ILE A 10 -4.59 -4.73 -22.76
CA ILE A 10 -5.84 -4.93 -22.00
C ILE A 10 -5.49 -4.64 -20.55
N ILE A 11 -5.81 -3.43 -20.10
CA ILE A 11 -5.70 -3.06 -18.68
C ILE A 11 -6.99 -3.56 -18.01
N LEU A 12 -6.92 -4.65 -17.26
CA LEU A 12 -7.98 -5.01 -16.34
C LEU A 12 -7.75 -4.24 -15.04
N SER A 13 -8.71 -3.37 -14.70
CA SER A 13 -8.71 -2.65 -13.43
C SER A 13 -8.87 -3.62 -12.24
N SER A 14 -8.19 -3.33 -11.14
CA SER A 14 -8.30 -4.10 -9.90
C SER A 14 -9.75 -4.18 -9.42
N LEU A 15 -10.21 -5.38 -9.08
CA LEU A 15 -11.50 -5.62 -8.45
C LEU A 15 -11.30 -5.63 -6.93
N ALA A 16 -11.80 -4.60 -6.22
CA ALA A 16 -11.81 -4.60 -4.77
C ALA A 16 -13.08 -5.30 -4.26
N VAL A 17 -12.91 -6.32 -3.45
CA VAL A 17 -14.00 -7.02 -2.77
C VAL A 17 -14.01 -6.58 -1.32
N SER A 18 -15.07 -5.85 -0.91
CA SER A 18 -15.26 -5.52 0.51
C SER A 18 -15.81 -6.73 1.25
N VAL A 19 -15.03 -7.25 2.20
CA VAL A 19 -15.47 -8.38 3.04
C VAL A 19 -16.37 -7.83 4.14
N PRO A 20 -17.57 -8.40 4.37
CA PRO A 20 -18.46 -7.96 5.43
C PRO A 20 -17.82 -8.13 6.80
N VAL A 21 -18.25 -7.29 7.75
CA VAL A 21 -17.77 -7.24 9.13
C VAL A 21 -17.49 -8.62 9.69
N LEU A 22 -16.23 -8.90 9.99
CA LEU A 22 -15.84 -10.08 10.76
C LEU A 22 -16.30 -9.90 12.21
N ALA A 23 -16.55 -11.01 12.92
CA ALA A 23 -17.01 -10.98 14.31
C ALA A 23 -16.09 -10.11 15.21
N GLY A 24 -16.64 -9.26 16.07
CA GLY A 24 -15.88 -8.41 16.98
C GLY A 24 -15.56 -7.00 16.47
N GLY A 25 -16.29 -6.49 15.47
CA GLY A 25 -16.14 -5.11 14.98
C GLY A 25 -14.93 -4.86 14.09
N ILE A 26 -14.32 -5.92 13.54
CA ILE A 26 -13.26 -5.81 12.55
C ILE A 26 -13.92 -5.58 11.17
N LYS A 27 -13.43 -4.58 10.45
CA LYS A 27 -13.77 -4.33 9.04
C LYS A 27 -12.60 -4.79 8.18
N GLY A 28 -12.89 -5.57 7.13
CA GLY A 28 -11.88 -6.05 6.20
C GLY A 28 -12.18 -5.62 4.77
N GLU A 29 -11.14 -5.34 4.01
CA GLU A 29 -11.18 -5.08 2.57
C GLU A 29 -10.10 -5.91 1.89
N ALA A 30 -10.48 -6.71 0.88
CA ALA A 30 -9.55 -7.45 0.06
C ALA A 30 -9.59 -6.90 -1.36
N GLU A 31 -8.41 -6.70 -1.95
CA GLU A 31 -8.26 -6.24 -3.33
C GLU A 31 -7.49 -7.30 -4.12
N LEU A 32 -7.95 -7.58 -5.33
CA LEU A 32 -7.26 -8.42 -6.30
C LEU A 32 -7.14 -7.65 -7.61
N GLY A 33 -5.94 -7.53 -8.12
CA GLY A 33 -5.64 -6.91 -9.41
C GLY A 33 -4.94 -7.92 -10.31
N PHE A 34 -5.32 -7.93 -11.58
CA PHE A 34 -4.67 -8.71 -12.62
C PHE A 34 -4.51 -7.84 -13.86
N VAL A 35 -3.30 -7.82 -14.40
CA VAL A 35 -3.00 -7.15 -15.68
C VAL A 35 -2.25 -8.13 -16.56
N SER A 36 -2.72 -8.35 -17.77
CA SER A 36 -2.02 -9.12 -18.80
C SER A 36 -1.86 -8.25 -20.03
N THR A 37 -0.64 -8.21 -20.56
CA THR A 37 -0.30 -7.48 -21.79
C THR A 37 0.22 -8.49 -22.78
N THR A 38 -0.35 -8.52 -23.98
CA THR A 38 0.09 -9.37 -25.06
C THR A 38 0.59 -8.52 -26.25
N GLY A 39 1.70 -8.91 -26.85
CA GLY A 39 2.28 -8.14 -27.96
C GLY A 39 3.65 -8.70 -28.37
N ASN A 40 4.63 -7.82 -28.49
CA ASN A 40 6.03 -8.24 -28.72
C ASN A 40 6.68 -8.79 -27.45
N THR A 41 6.13 -8.46 -26.30
CA THR A 41 6.51 -8.95 -24.98
C THR A 41 5.22 -9.24 -24.24
N GLU A 42 5.09 -10.44 -23.69
CA GLU A 42 3.97 -10.80 -22.83
C GLU A 42 4.35 -10.52 -21.38
N THR A 43 3.46 -9.83 -20.65
CA THR A 43 3.67 -9.56 -19.22
C THR A 43 2.40 -9.86 -18.45
N GLU A 44 2.58 -10.44 -17.27
CA GLU A 44 1.49 -10.69 -16.35
C GLU A 44 1.83 -10.07 -14.98
N THR A 45 0.89 -9.31 -14.43
CA THR A 45 1.00 -8.73 -13.09
C THR A 45 -0.17 -9.17 -12.23
N ILE A 46 0.14 -9.74 -11.08
CA ILE A 46 -0.82 -10.08 -10.03
C ILE A 46 -0.56 -9.19 -8.82
N ASN A 47 -1.60 -8.55 -8.32
CA ASN A 47 -1.55 -7.76 -7.11
C ASN A 47 -2.70 -8.18 -6.19
N ALA A 48 -2.36 -8.55 -4.95
CA ALA A 48 -3.35 -8.87 -3.91
C ALA A 48 -3.06 -8.03 -2.67
N LYS A 49 -4.12 -7.43 -2.08
CA LYS A 49 -4.01 -6.68 -0.83
C LYS A 49 -5.14 -7.08 0.11
N LEU A 50 -4.82 -7.15 1.40
CA LEU A 50 -5.78 -7.33 2.48
C LEU A 50 -5.56 -6.23 3.51
N GLN A 51 -6.60 -5.47 3.81
CA GLN A 51 -6.62 -4.47 4.86
C GLN A 51 -7.64 -4.86 5.92
N LEU A 52 -7.23 -4.82 7.18
CA LEU A 52 -8.07 -5.09 8.34
C LEU A 52 -8.04 -3.89 9.27
N ASN A 53 -9.21 -3.41 9.67
CA ASN A 53 -9.38 -2.25 10.54
C ASN A 53 -10.24 -2.63 11.73
N LYS A 54 -9.82 -2.18 12.92
CA LYS A 54 -10.61 -2.29 14.15
C LYS A 54 -10.56 -0.96 14.89
N GLU A 55 -11.72 -0.39 15.12
CA GLU A 55 -11.86 0.86 15.85
C GLU A 55 -12.67 0.66 17.12
N THR A 56 -12.18 1.22 18.21
CA THR A 56 -12.84 1.29 19.53
C THR A 56 -12.91 2.74 19.99
N GLU A 57 -13.45 2.99 21.16
CA GLU A 57 -13.51 4.33 21.74
C GLU A 57 -12.11 4.98 21.86
N TYR A 58 -11.11 4.23 22.33
CA TYR A 58 -9.77 4.75 22.63
C TYR A 58 -8.68 4.32 21.64
N TRP A 59 -8.95 3.32 20.80
CA TRP A 59 -7.94 2.75 19.91
C TRP A 59 -8.47 2.59 18.48
N ALA A 60 -7.57 2.79 17.53
CA ALA A 60 -7.77 2.35 16.15
C ALA A 60 -6.58 1.48 15.77
N HIS A 61 -6.86 0.33 15.15
CA HIS A 61 -5.84 -0.61 14.68
C HIS A 61 -6.05 -0.85 13.20
N GLU A 62 -4.95 -0.88 12.47
CA GLU A 62 -4.92 -1.19 11.05
C GLU A 62 -3.82 -2.23 10.78
N ALA A 63 -4.17 -3.27 10.03
CA ALA A 63 -3.21 -4.24 9.53
C ALA A 63 -3.37 -4.36 8.01
N ASN A 64 -2.25 -4.29 7.27
CA ASN A 64 -2.23 -4.42 5.83
C ASN A 64 -1.27 -5.54 5.43
N PHE A 65 -1.67 -6.31 4.42
CA PHE A 65 -0.85 -7.32 3.77
C PHE A 65 -0.93 -7.12 2.27
N GLY A 66 0.18 -7.27 1.58
CA GLY A 66 0.24 -7.10 0.14
C GLY A 66 1.17 -8.13 -0.50
N VAL A 67 0.79 -8.56 -1.70
CA VAL A 67 1.59 -9.40 -2.58
C VAL A 67 1.54 -8.80 -3.97
N LEU A 68 2.70 -8.61 -4.59
CA LEU A 68 2.86 -8.22 -5.98
C LEU A 68 3.75 -9.25 -6.66
N SER A 69 3.31 -9.75 -7.80
CA SER A 69 4.12 -10.60 -8.67
C SER A 69 4.00 -10.10 -10.10
N ASN A 70 5.13 -9.97 -10.78
CA ASN A 70 5.19 -9.62 -12.19
C ASN A 70 6.05 -10.66 -12.91
N SER A 71 5.54 -11.22 -13.99
CA SER A 71 6.27 -12.12 -14.88
C SER A 71 6.27 -11.57 -16.31
N GLN A 72 7.33 -11.91 -17.04
CA GLN A 72 7.52 -11.53 -18.42
C GLN A 72 8.00 -12.75 -19.20
N GLU A 73 7.44 -12.98 -20.41
CA GLU A 73 7.93 -14.01 -21.30
C GLU A 73 9.31 -13.59 -21.88
N ASP A 74 10.31 -14.44 -21.65
CA ASP A 74 11.61 -14.32 -22.28
C ASP A 74 11.49 -14.66 -23.78
N GLN A 75 11.85 -13.72 -24.65
CA GLN A 75 11.70 -13.83 -26.10
C GLN A 75 12.62 -14.87 -26.74
N ASP A 76 13.72 -15.24 -26.08
CA ASP A 76 14.69 -16.21 -26.60
C ASP A 76 14.32 -17.64 -26.24
N THR A 77 13.74 -17.85 -25.08
CA THR A 77 13.40 -19.18 -24.56
C THR A 77 11.91 -19.49 -24.61
N GLY A 78 11.04 -18.48 -24.70
CA GLY A 78 9.58 -18.62 -24.59
C GLY A 78 9.11 -19.09 -23.21
N GLN A 79 9.90 -18.89 -22.18
CA GLN A 79 9.56 -19.21 -20.79
C GLN A 79 9.22 -17.94 -20.00
N ASP A 80 8.27 -18.07 -19.09
CA ASP A 80 7.94 -16.99 -18.16
C ASP A 80 9.06 -16.81 -17.13
N GLU A 81 9.58 -15.58 -17.02
CA GLU A 81 10.53 -15.18 -15.99
C GLU A 81 9.87 -14.19 -15.04
N THR A 82 10.00 -14.45 -13.72
CA THR A 82 9.53 -13.50 -12.70
C THR A 82 10.46 -12.29 -12.67
N THR A 83 9.91 -11.10 -12.89
CA THR A 83 10.66 -9.83 -12.95
C THR A 83 10.43 -8.94 -11.74
N ALA A 84 9.39 -9.21 -10.94
CA ALA A 84 9.16 -8.59 -9.64
C ALA A 84 8.38 -9.55 -8.74
N GLU A 85 8.79 -9.65 -7.48
CA GLU A 85 8.08 -10.40 -6.45
C GLU A 85 8.28 -9.69 -5.12
N LYS A 86 7.16 -9.21 -4.55
CA LYS A 86 7.19 -8.35 -3.37
C LYS A 86 6.09 -8.72 -2.40
N TYR A 87 6.46 -8.87 -1.14
CA TYR A 87 5.56 -9.10 -0.02
C TYR A 87 5.64 -7.94 0.95
N THR A 88 4.49 -7.47 1.41
CA THR A 88 4.43 -6.37 2.39
C THR A 88 3.51 -6.73 3.53
N ALA A 89 3.88 -6.33 4.73
CA ALA A 89 3.03 -6.40 5.90
C ALA A 89 3.19 -5.12 6.73
N SER A 90 2.11 -4.58 7.26
CA SER A 90 2.16 -3.45 8.19
C SER A 90 1.12 -3.59 9.28
N PHE A 91 1.45 -3.07 10.45
CA PHE A 91 0.53 -2.93 11.56
C PHE A 91 0.69 -1.55 12.19
N LYS A 92 -0.41 -0.83 12.33
CA LYS A 92 -0.49 0.48 12.97
C LYS A 92 -1.52 0.45 14.08
N SER A 93 -1.19 1.07 15.20
CA SER A 93 -2.08 1.18 16.36
C SER A 93 -2.06 2.60 16.86
N ASP A 94 -3.21 3.26 16.84
CA ASP A 94 -3.42 4.64 17.25
C ASP A 94 -4.14 4.67 18.60
N ARG A 95 -3.51 5.29 19.61
CA ARG A 95 -4.13 5.65 20.87
C ARG A 95 -4.74 7.03 20.75
N LYS A 96 -6.06 7.14 20.68
CA LYS A 96 -6.78 8.41 20.63
C LYS A 96 -6.61 9.17 21.95
N LEU A 97 -6.14 10.40 21.89
CA LEU A 97 -6.00 11.30 23.03
C LEU A 97 -7.25 12.19 23.16
N ASP A 98 -7.72 12.66 22.00
CA ASP A 98 -8.95 13.42 21.83
C ASP A 98 -9.52 13.20 20.41
N ASP A 99 -10.50 14.01 19.97
CA ASP A 99 -11.13 13.88 18.65
C ASP A 99 -10.18 14.09 17.48
N ARG A 100 -9.05 14.77 17.68
CA ARG A 100 -8.09 15.14 16.64
C ARG A 100 -6.71 14.58 16.85
N SER A 101 -6.29 14.38 18.10
CA SER A 101 -4.93 14.02 18.48
C SER A 101 -4.81 12.56 18.81
N TYR A 102 -3.72 11.91 18.42
CA TYR A 102 -3.42 10.54 18.78
C TYR A 102 -1.91 10.27 18.83
N LEU A 103 -1.54 9.27 19.61
CA LEU A 103 -0.22 8.66 19.56
C LEU A 103 -0.30 7.41 18.71
N TYR A 104 0.66 7.18 17.86
CA TYR A 104 0.71 5.95 17.06
C TYR A 104 1.95 5.10 17.35
N GLY A 105 1.79 3.79 17.14
CA GLY A 105 2.85 2.83 16.95
C GLY A 105 2.69 2.16 15.61
N LEU A 106 3.78 2.00 14.85
CA LEU A 106 3.81 1.43 13.52
C LEU A 106 4.91 0.36 13.43
N ALA A 107 4.61 -0.74 12.77
CA ALA A 107 5.59 -1.72 12.31
C ALA A 107 5.33 -2.05 10.84
N THR A 108 6.37 -2.12 10.02
CA THR A 108 6.30 -2.48 8.62
C THR A 108 7.35 -3.53 8.29
N TYR A 109 7.03 -4.41 7.37
CA TYR A 109 7.91 -5.42 6.81
C TYR A 109 7.72 -5.46 5.29
N GLU A 110 8.81 -5.50 4.55
CA GLU A 110 8.84 -5.59 3.12
C GLU A 110 9.93 -6.57 2.71
N ASP A 111 9.59 -7.54 1.87
CA ASP A 111 10.47 -8.46 1.20
C ASP A 111 10.25 -8.26 -0.29
N ASP A 112 11.22 -7.68 -0.96
CA ASP A 112 11.22 -7.41 -2.40
C ASP A 112 12.45 -8.08 -3.00
N ARG A 113 12.25 -9.23 -3.62
CA ARG A 113 13.31 -10.10 -4.16
C ARG A 113 14.17 -9.47 -5.25
N PHE A 114 13.80 -8.28 -5.72
CA PHE A 114 14.51 -7.55 -6.77
C PHE A 114 15.11 -6.23 -6.27
N SER A 115 15.09 -6.00 -4.95
CA SER A 115 15.57 -4.75 -4.34
C SER A 115 17.05 -4.79 -3.91
N GLY A 116 17.67 -5.99 -3.86
CA GLY A 116 19.02 -6.18 -3.29
C GLY A 116 19.00 -6.27 -1.76
N PHE A 117 17.82 -6.37 -1.15
CA PHE A 117 17.63 -6.62 0.28
C PHE A 117 16.88 -7.93 0.48
N ASP A 118 17.30 -8.75 1.45
CA ASP A 118 16.53 -9.90 1.89
C ASP A 118 15.19 -9.47 2.50
N TYR A 119 15.21 -8.39 3.28
CA TYR A 119 14.02 -7.70 3.78
C TYR A 119 14.36 -6.30 4.28
N GLN A 120 13.31 -5.48 4.37
CA GLN A 120 13.34 -4.19 5.04
C GLN A 120 12.27 -4.17 6.13
N ALA A 121 12.63 -3.77 7.34
CA ALA A 121 11.69 -3.67 8.46
C ALA A 121 11.84 -2.33 9.16
N THR A 122 10.72 -1.71 9.51
CA THR A 122 10.70 -0.46 10.28
C THR A 122 9.76 -0.60 11.45
N ALA A 123 10.18 -0.09 12.60
CA ALA A 123 9.32 0.14 13.75
C ALA A 123 9.39 1.61 14.17
N GLY A 124 8.25 2.23 14.48
CA GLY A 124 8.20 3.64 14.83
C GLY A 124 7.07 3.97 15.77
N VAL A 125 7.22 5.08 16.46
CA VAL A 125 6.18 5.68 17.31
C VAL A 125 6.09 7.16 16.99
N GLY A 126 4.95 7.78 17.25
CA GLY A 126 4.84 9.21 16.99
C GLY A 126 3.51 9.80 17.39
N TYR A 127 3.34 11.04 16.97
CA TYR A 127 2.16 11.84 17.22
C TYR A 127 1.47 12.15 15.90
N GLY A 128 0.15 12.01 15.89
CA GLY A 128 -0.70 12.32 14.75
C GLY A 128 -1.75 13.38 15.11
N TYR A 129 -2.08 14.20 14.12
CA TYR A 129 -3.09 15.24 14.25
C TYR A 129 -4.00 15.29 13.03
N LYS A 130 -5.32 15.21 13.27
CA LYS A 130 -6.36 15.32 12.24
C LYS A 130 -6.67 16.80 11.99
N ILE A 131 -6.11 17.35 10.91
CA ILE A 131 -6.34 18.74 10.49
C ILE A 131 -7.79 18.94 10.07
N ILE A 132 -8.30 17.98 9.28
CA ILE A 132 -9.71 17.88 8.87
C ILE A 132 -10.24 16.54 9.38
N ASN A 133 -11.37 16.57 10.07
CA ASN A 133 -12.02 15.38 10.60
C ASN A 133 -13.54 15.54 10.56
N ASN A 134 -14.12 15.31 9.38
CA ASN A 134 -15.58 15.30 9.16
C ASN A 134 -15.99 14.12 8.29
N ASP A 135 -17.29 13.96 8.04
CA ASP A 135 -17.84 12.79 7.32
C ASP A 135 -17.45 12.75 5.84
N GLU A 136 -17.16 13.92 5.24
CA GLU A 136 -16.80 14.03 3.83
C GLU A 136 -15.29 13.99 3.60
N ARG A 137 -14.51 14.59 4.52
CA ARG A 137 -13.07 14.76 4.36
C ARG A 137 -12.33 14.48 5.64
N LYS A 138 -11.21 13.77 5.50
CA LYS A 138 -10.26 13.55 6.58
C LYS A 138 -8.88 13.88 6.07
N LEU A 139 -8.14 14.70 6.81
CA LEU A 139 -6.75 15.01 6.56
C LEU A 139 -6.01 14.84 7.89
N ALA A 140 -5.07 13.93 7.93
CA ALA A 140 -4.22 13.71 9.08
C ALA A 140 -2.74 13.87 8.70
N VAL A 141 -1.96 14.37 9.65
CA VAL A 141 -0.50 14.45 9.56
C VAL A 141 0.12 13.76 10.75
N GLU A 142 1.27 13.14 10.53
CA GLU A 142 1.99 12.34 11.52
C GLU A 142 3.46 12.71 11.52
N ILE A 143 4.07 12.69 12.70
CA ILE A 143 5.51 12.83 12.87
C ILE A 143 5.98 11.92 14.01
N GLY A 144 7.14 11.28 13.83
CA GLY A 144 7.73 10.48 14.89
C GLY A 144 9.04 9.83 14.52
N PRO A 145 9.85 9.47 15.53
CA PRO A 145 11.04 8.66 15.33
C PRO A 145 10.68 7.21 14.98
N GLY A 146 11.59 6.59 14.25
CA GLY A 146 11.55 5.18 13.90
C GLY A 146 12.94 4.56 13.93
N TYR A 147 12.97 3.26 13.73
CA TYR A 147 14.17 2.47 13.57
C TYR A 147 13.97 1.53 12.39
N ARG A 148 14.87 1.59 11.41
CA ARG A 148 14.85 0.81 10.19
C ARG A 148 15.99 -0.18 10.17
N ILE A 149 15.71 -1.37 9.68
CA ILE A 149 16.66 -2.44 9.40
C ILE A 149 16.48 -2.79 7.92
N ASN A 150 17.56 -2.69 7.16
CA ASN A 150 17.66 -3.19 5.79
C ASN A 150 18.65 -4.37 5.82
N ALA A 151 18.14 -5.59 5.71
CA ALA A 151 18.98 -6.77 5.59
C ALA A 151 19.47 -6.84 4.14
N VAL A 152 20.77 -6.54 3.94
CA VAL A 152 21.38 -6.47 2.60
C VAL A 152 21.72 -7.88 2.12
N GLU A 153 21.30 -8.26 0.91
CA GLU A 153 21.68 -9.51 0.27
C GLU A 153 23.21 -9.53 0.09
N ASP A 154 23.87 -10.58 0.58
CA ASP A 154 25.33 -10.75 0.53
C ASP A 154 26.17 -9.63 1.21
N GLY A 155 25.60 -8.87 2.16
CA GLY A 155 26.24 -7.75 2.85
C GLY A 155 25.95 -7.68 4.36
N ASP A 156 26.46 -6.64 5.00
CA ASP A 156 26.14 -6.33 6.39
C ASP A 156 24.78 -5.59 6.45
N ASP A 157 23.97 -5.91 7.46
CA ASP A 157 22.71 -5.21 7.70
C ASP A 157 22.91 -3.73 7.98
N GLU A 158 22.14 -2.89 7.31
CA GLU A 158 22.05 -1.45 7.61
C GLU A 158 21.00 -1.22 8.70
N LYS A 159 21.38 -0.51 9.75
CA LYS A 159 20.50 -0.22 10.89
C LYS A 159 20.58 1.25 11.24
N GLU A 160 19.46 1.96 11.14
CA GLU A 160 19.44 3.40 11.33
C GLU A 160 18.22 3.90 12.10
N VAL A 161 18.41 5.02 12.79
CA VAL A 161 17.30 5.80 13.36
C VAL A 161 16.71 6.67 12.25
N THR A 162 15.40 6.69 12.15
CA THR A 162 14.69 7.46 11.14
C THR A 162 13.77 8.50 11.75
N LEU A 163 13.46 9.56 10.99
CA LEU A 163 12.36 10.47 11.26
C LEU A 163 11.31 10.26 10.18
N ARG A 164 10.09 9.92 10.61
CA ARG A 164 8.95 9.74 9.73
C ARG A 164 8.03 10.97 9.74
N LEU A 165 7.66 11.41 8.55
CA LEU A 165 6.58 12.36 8.30
C LEU A 165 5.53 11.63 7.46
N GLY A 166 4.28 11.66 7.90
CA GLY A 166 3.14 11.05 7.23
C GLY A 166 2.04 12.06 6.95
N GLU A 167 1.36 11.89 5.84
CA GLU A 167 0.13 12.59 5.51
C GLU A 167 -0.85 11.60 4.90
N THR A 168 -2.14 11.69 5.29
CA THR A 168 -3.24 10.94 4.67
C THR A 168 -4.41 11.86 4.41
N TYR A 169 -4.97 11.77 3.20
CA TYR A 169 -6.15 12.52 2.81
C TYR A 169 -7.19 11.60 2.20
N ASP A 170 -8.39 11.59 2.80
CA ASP A 170 -9.57 10.88 2.30
C ASP A 170 -10.68 11.88 2.00
N TRP A 171 -11.30 11.74 0.84
CA TRP A 171 -12.40 12.57 0.41
C TRP A 171 -13.52 11.77 -0.25
N LYS A 172 -14.68 11.74 0.40
CA LYS A 172 -15.93 11.20 -0.15
C LYS A 172 -16.59 12.28 -0.99
N PHE A 173 -16.34 12.28 -2.30
CA PHE A 173 -16.89 13.29 -3.21
C PHE A 173 -18.31 12.94 -3.69
N SER A 174 -18.77 11.71 -3.44
CA SER A 174 -20.13 11.27 -3.70
C SER A 174 -20.52 10.11 -2.76
N PRO A 175 -21.81 9.71 -2.68
CA PRO A 175 -22.23 8.56 -1.87
C PRO A 175 -21.54 7.24 -2.23
N THR A 176 -21.03 7.12 -3.46
CA THR A 176 -20.35 5.92 -3.97
C THR A 176 -18.91 6.17 -4.40
N GLY A 177 -18.45 7.43 -4.38
CA GLY A 177 -17.13 7.84 -4.85
C GLY A 177 -16.25 8.33 -3.73
N GLU A 178 -15.03 7.81 -3.66
CA GLU A 178 -14.03 8.14 -2.65
C GLU A 178 -12.67 8.35 -3.31
N PHE A 179 -12.00 9.42 -2.94
CA PHE A 179 -10.62 9.71 -3.29
C PHE A 179 -9.75 9.50 -2.05
N ASN A 180 -8.61 8.86 -2.21
CA ASN A 180 -7.61 8.71 -1.16
C ASN A 180 -6.24 9.07 -1.68
N GLN A 181 -5.43 9.64 -0.79
CA GLN A 181 -4.03 9.96 -1.03
C GLN A 181 -3.25 9.74 0.24
N PHE A 182 -1.99 9.33 0.10
CA PHE A 182 -1.04 9.35 1.20
C PHE A 182 0.34 9.78 0.72
N LEU A 183 1.10 10.40 1.64
CA LEU A 183 2.51 10.69 1.49
C LEU A 183 3.22 10.27 2.77
N ASN A 184 4.24 9.45 2.64
CA ASN A 184 5.13 9.09 3.73
C ASN A 184 6.56 9.38 3.33
N VAL A 185 7.27 10.15 4.16
CA VAL A 185 8.69 10.44 4.02
C VAL A 185 9.38 9.92 5.27
N GLU A 186 10.35 9.05 5.10
CA GLU A 186 11.14 8.46 6.17
C GLU A 186 12.61 8.72 5.88
N GLY A 187 13.16 9.69 6.59
CA GLY A 187 14.56 10.11 6.48
C GLY A 187 15.40 9.42 7.55
N GLY A 188 16.47 8.78 7.12
CA GLY A 188 17.52 8.23 7.97
C GLY A 188 18.86 8.91 7.67
N GLU A 189 19.95 8.39 8.24
CA GLU A 189 21.30 8.91 8.03
C GLU A 189 21.80 8.55 6.63
N ASP A 190 21.55 7.32 6.19
CA ASP A 190 22.07 6.79 4.93
C ASP A 190 21.15 7.10 3.73
N ASN A 191 19.84 7.02 3.94
CA ASN A 191 18.88 7.27 2.84
C ASN A 191 17.54 7.82 3.33
N THR A 192 16.79 8.37 2.35
CA THR A 192 15.42 8.85 2.54
C THR A 192 14.48 8.08 1.63
N ILE A 193 13.49 7.42 2.22
CA ILE A 193 12.45 6.71 1.49
C ILE A 193 11.20 7.60 1.43
N THR A 194 10.70 7.83 0.22
CA THR A 194 9.44 8.54 -0.01
C THR A 194 8.46 7.60 -0.69
N ARG A 195 7.28 7.43 -0.09
CA ARG A 195 6.16 6.68 -0.65
C ARG A 195 4.97 7.61 -0.82
N PHE A 196 4.48 7.69 -2.03
CA PHE A 196 3.30 8.48 -2.39
C PHE A 196 2.30 7.59 -3.10
N GLY A 197 1.05 7.66 -2.72
CA GLY A 197 0.00 6.95 -3.40
C GLY A 197 -1.26 7.79 -3.54
N VAL A 198 -1.99 7.56 -4.62
CA VAL A 198 -3.26 8.20 -4.92
C VAL A 198 -4.22 7.19 -5.53
N GLY A 199 -5.48 7.23 -5.11
CA GLY A 199 -6.49 6.32 -5.59
C GLY A 199 -7.89 6.94 -5.64
N VAL A 200 -8.71 6.39 -6.54
CA VAL A 200 -10.14 6.66 -6.61
C VAL A 200 -10.88 5.33 -6.52
N LYS A 201 -11.86 5.27 -5.64
CA LYS A 201 -12.71 4.11 -5.43
C LYS A 201 -14.15 4.47 -5.80
N ALA A 202 -14.81 3.60 -6.56
CA ALA A 202 -16.22 3.72 -6.89
C ALA A 202 -16.95 2.45 -6.44
N ALA A 203 -17.83 2.56 -5.45
CA ALA A 203 -18.66 1.45 -5.00
C ALA A 203 -19.69 1.10 -6.08
N LEU A 204 -19.71 -0.16 -6.52
CA LEU A 204 -20.67 -0.70 -7.48
C LEU A 204 -21.90 -1.26 -6.75
N ASN A 205 -21.69 -1.85 -5.58
CA ASN A 205 -22.72 -2.31 -4.66
C ASN A 205 -22.13 -2.43 -3.25
N THR A 206 -22.83 -3.09 -2.30
CA THR A 206 -22.40 -3.25 -0.91
C THR A 206 -21.17 -4.12 -0.71
N SER A 207 -20.77 -4.89 -1.73
CA SER A 207 -19.67 -5.88 -1.64
C SER A 207 -18.59 -5.70 -2.71
N LEU A 208 -18.85 -4.88 -3.74
CA LEU A 208 -17.94 -4.68 -4.86
C LEU A 208 -17.65 -3.20 -5.07
N ALA A 209 -16.39 -2.88 -5.26
CA ALA A 209 -15.94 -1.55 -5.67
C ALA A 209 -14.88 -1.67 -6.77
N LEU A 210 -14.85 -0.69 -7.65
CA LEU A 210 -13.76 -0.47 -8.59
C LEU A 210 -12.78 0.51 -7.97
N LYS A 211 -11.51 0.16 -7.97
CA LYS A 211 -10.42 1.03 -7.49
C LYS A 211 -9.38 1.21 -8.58
N VAL A 212 -9.00 2.45 -8.81
CA VAL A 212 -7.91 2.82 -9.73
C VAL A 212 -6.95 3.71 -8.96
N GLY A 213 -5.67 3.39 -9.00
CA GLY A 213 -4.68 4.15 -8.26
C GLY A 213 -3.26 3.73 -8.60
N THR A 214 -2.30 4.45 -8.02
CA THR A 214 -0.86 4.17 -8.10
C THR A 214 -0.22 4.37 -6.73
N VAL A 215 0.90 3.70 -6.54
CA VAL A 215 1.80 3.86 -5.39
C VAL A 215 3.21 4.05 -5.91
#